data_9419b9e9e3d05e0d4c8ae800b68b9265
#
_entry.id   9419b9e9e3d05e0d4c8ae800b68b9265
#
_cell.length_a   1.000
_cell.length_b   1.000
_cell.length_c   1.000
_cell.angle_alpha   90.00
_cell.angle_beta   90.00
_cell.angle_gamma   90.00
#
_symmetry.space_group_name_H-M   'P 1'
#
loop_
_entity.id
_entity.type
_entity.pdbx_description
1 polymer ?
#
loop_
_entity_poly.entity_id
_entity_poly.type
_entity_poly.pdbx_seq_one_letter_code
_entity_poly.pdbx_strand_id
1 'polypeptide(L)'
;MGLEIYALVPSIKINADGIKKSISSPGIGNYITMASAVNESKNFSDNLNKSFVIAHGTGTFQNRSTESHVLSSVANGMNLKDWKITGLKGLLGHTMGPAAGDELMTAIGFWKHGYVPGINTTEALAEDVYKDKLDFLLENKELDKDSIDSIYLNAKGFGGNNASAGIISPIKAMDLAKKEFSASDLKKYEDKKEKVLETSEKYQNDCRKGEYKVIYRFNEEVLEGLDDIEISDKGIQLKGFPHPIKFN
;
A
#
# COMPACT_ATOMS: atom_id res chain seq x y z
N MET A 1 -11.19 18.36 5.82
CA MET A 1 -10.17 18.19 6.86
C MET A 1 -8.84 18.85 6.49
N GLY A 2 -8.36 18.83 5.27
CA GLY A 2 -7.05 19.39 4.89
C GLY A 2 -5.86 18.46 5.20
N LEU A 3 -6.12 17.17 5.37
CA LEU A 3 -5.05 16.18 5.53
C LEU A 3 -4.34 15.94 4.18
N GLU A 4 -3.05 15.69 4.23
CA GLU A 4 -2.28 15.34 3.04
C GLU A 4 -2.75 13.98 2.47
N ILE A 5 -2.89 13.91 1.16
CA ILE A 5 -3.18 12.64 0.46
C ILE A 5 -1.85 12.01 0.11
N TYR A 6 -1.49 10.93 0.78
CA TYR A 6 -0.25 10.20 0.52
C TYR A 6 -0.35 9.23 -0.64
N ALA A 7 -1.52 8.65 -0.85
CA ALA A 7 -1.83 7.71 -1.93
C ALA A 7 -3.33 7.41 -1.95
N LEU A 8 -3.78 6.69 -2.98
CA LEU A 8 -5.13 6.13 -3.05
C LEU A 8 -5.03 4.60 -3.16
N VAL A 9 -5.81 3.89 -2.35
CA VAL A 9 -5.98 2.43 -2.44
C VAL A 9 -7.40 2.16 -2.93
N PRO A 10 -7.62 1.92 -4.23
CA PRO A 10 -8.96 1.72 -4.78
C PRO A 10 -9.63 0.48 -4.23
N SER A 11 -8.90 -0.62 -4.18
CA SER A 11 -9.36 -1.88 -3.58
C SER A 11 -8.19 -2.81 -3.23
N ILE A 12 -8.49 -3.80 -2.39
CA ILE A 12 -7.59 -4.91 -2.11
C ILE A 12 -8.22 -6.17 -2.73
N LYS A 13 -7.48 -6.86 -3.59
CA LYS A 13 -7.90 -8.10 -4.23
C LYS A 13 -7.48 -9.27 -3.35
N ILE A 14 -8.41 -10.06 -2.88
CA ILE A 14 -8.18 -11.21 -2.01
C ILE A 14 -8.69 -12.48 -2.69
N ASN A 15 -7.90 -13.54 -2.65
CA ASN A 15 -8.30 -14.85 -3.16
C ASN A 15 -7.52 -15.98 -2.45
N ALA A 16 -8.15 -17.13 -2.32
CA ALA A 16 -7.52 -18.32 -1.78
C ALA A 16 -7.20 -19.34 -2.88
N ASP A 17 -6.09 -20.05 -2.73
CA ASP A 17 -5.68 -21.10 -3.67
C ASP A 17 -6.43 -22.44 -3.49
N GLY A 18 -7.44 -22.47 -2.63
CA GLY A 18 -8.13 -23.69 -2.23
C GLY A 18 -7.44 -24.41 -1.06
N ILE A 19 -7.75 -25.70 -0.89
CA ILE A 19 -7.23 -26.50 0.24
C ILE A 19 -5.73 -26.80 0.01
N LYS A 20 -4.89 -26.19 0.85
CA LYS A 20 -3.42 -26.35 0.82
C LYS A 20 -2.82 -26.50 2.20
N LYS A 21 -1.73 -27.27 2.27
CA LYS A 21 -0.92 -27.40 3.49
C LYS A 21 0.13 -26.31 3.64
N SER A 22 0.51 -25.61 2.56
CA SER A 22 1.64 -24.67 2.51
C SER A 22 1.29 -23.43 1.70
N ILE A 23 1.96 -22.32 1.99
CA ILE A 23 1.84 -21.03 1.29
C ILE A 23 2.27 -21.12 -0.17
N SER A 24 3.21 -21.99 -0.46
CA SER A 24 4.09 -21.85 -1.63
C SER A 24 3.78 -22.82 -2.75
N SER A 25 2.72 -23.58 -2.68
CA SER A 25 2.32 -24.38 -3.83
C SER A 25 1.74 -23.51 -4.92
N PRO A 26 1.96 -23.81 -6.20
CA PRO A 26 1.32 -23.07 -7.27
C PRO A 26 -0.21 -23.19 -7.11
N GLY A 27 -0.86 -22.04 -7.02
CA GLY A 27 -2.31 -21.92 -6.96
C GLY A 27 -2.73 -20.69 -7.74
N ILE A 28 -3.97 -20.67 -8.21
CA ILE A 28 -4.48 -19.63 -9.09
C ILE A 28 -4.73 -18.29 -8.35
N GLY A 29 -4.87 -18.33 -7.01
CA GLY A 29 -5.28 -17.17 -6.22
C GLY A 29 -4.38 -15.96 -6.40
N ASN A 30 -3.05 -16.14 -6.39
CA ASN A 30 -2.13 -15.02 -6.56
C ASN A 30 -2.11 -14.45 -7.99
N TYR A 31 -2.33 -15.28 -9.01
CA TYR A 31 -2.51 -14.80 -10.40
C TYR A 31 -3.75 -13.90 -10.50
N ILE A 32 -4.87 -14.34 -9.92
CA ILE A 32 -6.13 -13.59 -9.92
C ILE A 32 -5.94 -12.25 -9.20
N THR A 33 -5.37 -12.25 -7.98
CA THR A 33 -5.25 -11.03 -7.19
C THR A 33 -4.32 -10.03 -7.85
N MET A 34 -3.14 -10.45 -8.31
CA MET A 34 -2.17 -9.57 -8.93
C MET A 34 -2.65 -9.04 -10.29
N ALA A 35 -3.16 -9.92 -11.17
CA ALA A 35 -3.70 -9.49 -12.46
C ALA A 35 -4.88 -8.51 -12.30
N SER A 36 -5.76 -8.76 -11.32
CA SER A 36 -6.89 -7.87 -11.03
C SER A 36 -6.43 -6.51 -10.50
N ALA A 37 -5.43 -6.46 -9.61
CA ALA A 37 -4.87 -5.21 -9.10
C ALA A 37 -4.22 -4.39 -10.23
N VAL A 38 -3.43 -5.03 -11.10
CA VAL A 38 -2.81 -4.37 -12.26
C VAL A 38 -3.87 -3.88 -13.25
N ASN A 39 -4.88 -4.70 -13.53
CA ASN A 39 -5.95 -4.32 -14.46
C ASN A 39 -6.78 -3.12 -13.92
N GLU A 40 -7.06 -3.07 -12.62
CA GLU A 40 -7.77 -1.95 -11.99
C GLU A 40 -7.01 -0.63 -12.14
N SER A 41 -5.68 -0.67 -12.10
CA SER A 41 -4.85 0.54 -12.24
C SER A 41 -4.97 1.23 -13.61
N LYS A 42 -5.54 0.56 -14.63
CA LYS A 42 -5.89 1.17 -15.92
C LYS A 42 -6.89 2.32 -15.80
N ASN A 43 -7.68 2.33 -14.72
CA ASN A 43 -8.63 3.42 -14.46
C ASN A 43 -7.93 4.71 -13.99
N PHE A 44 -6.64 4.63 -13.63
CA PHE A 44 -5.87 5.70 -13.01
C PHE A 44 -4.62 6.09 -13.80
N SER A 45 -4.11 5.19 -14.64
CA SER A 45 -2.90 5.41 -15.44
C SER A 45 -3.09 4.87 -16.85
N ASP A 46 -2.71 5.68 -17.85
CA ASP A 46 -2.71 5.29 -19.26
C ASP A 46 -1.48 4.42 -19.63
N ASN A 47 -0.51 4.30 -18.71
CA ASN A 47 0.71 3.56 -18.94
C ASN A 47 1.09 2.72 -17.71
N LEU A 48 0.76 1.44 -17.74
CA LEU A 48 1.06 0.51 -16.67
C LEU A 48 2.57 0.27 -16.44
N ASN A 49 3.44 0.63 -17.39
CA ASN A 49 4.90 0.58 -17.17
C ASN A 49 5.39 1.65 -16.18
N LYS A 50 4.57 2.66 -15.88
CA LYS A 50 4.83 3.60 -14.79
C LYS A 50 4.52 2.99 -13.44
N SER A 51 5.08 1.82 -13.17
CA SER A 51 4.83 1.07 -11.93
C SER A 51 5.99 0.19 -11.52
N PHE A 52 5.96 -0.26 -10.27
CA PHE A 52 6.80 -1.34 -9.78
C PHE A 52 6.06 -2.18 -8.72
N VAL A 53 6.65 -3.30 -8.33
CA VAL A 53 6.10 -4.23 -7.33
C VAL A 53 6.98 -4.24 -6.09
N ILE A 54 6.35 -4.17 -4.94
CA ILE A 54 6.94 -4.61 -3.67
C ILE A 54 6.41 -6.01 -3.42
N ALA A 55 7.27 -7.00 -3.67
CA ALA A 55 6.92 -8.41 -3.62
C ALA A 55 6.76 -8.91 -2.18
N HIS A 56 5.99 -9.96 -2.00
CA HIS A 56 5.97 -10.70 -0.74
C HIS A 56 7.38 -11.14 -0.33
N GLY A 57 8.19 -11.60 -1.28
CA GLY A 57 9.64 -11.62 -1.22
C GLY A 57 10.26 -12.29 0.00
N THR A 58 9.74 -13.46 0.45
CA THR A 58 10.31 -14.20 1.61
C THR A 58 11.64 -14.88 1.30
N GLY A 59 12.04 -14.97 0.04
CA GLY A 59 13.29 -15.61 -0.39
C GLY A 59 13.31 -17.14 -0.25
N THR A 60 12.25 -17.76 0.29
CA THR A 60 12.17 -19.22 0.39
C THR A 60 12.08 -19.85 -0.99
N PHE A 61 12.66 -21.05 -1.15
CA PHE A 61 12.71 -21.76 -2.42
C PHE A 61 11.37 -21.80 -3.15
N GLN A 62 10.31 -22.23 -2.46
CA GLN A 62 8.98 -22.32 -3.07
C GLN A 62 8.39 -20.92 -3.39
N ASN A 63 8.57 -19.91 -2.53
CA ASN A 63 7.98 -18.60 -2.78
C ASN A 63 8.67 -17.89 -3.93
N ARG A 64 10.01 -17.89 -4.00
CA ARG A 64 10.73 -17.16 -5.04
C ARG A 64 10.38 -17.65 -6.44
N SER A 65 10.24 -19.00 -6.64
CA SER A 65 9.85 -19.53 -7.94
C SER A 65 8.38 -19.27 -8.25
N THR A 66 7.45 -19.50 -7.30
CA THR A 66 6.02 -19.30 -7.54
C THR A 66 5.66 -17.83 -7.72
N GLU A 67 6.20 -16.94 -6.89
CA GLU A 67 5.90 -15.51 -6.98
C GLU A 67 6.48 -14.89 -8.25
N SER A 68 7.73 -15.19 -8.58
CA SER A 68 8.32 -14.68 -9.83
C SER A 68 7.59 -15.19 -11.07
N HIS A 69 7.09 -16.43 -11.06
CA HIS A 69 6.25 -16.93 -12.15
C HIS A 69 4.93 -16.15 -12.26
N VAL A 70 4.26 -15.86 -11.14
CA VAL A 70 3.05 -15.01 -11.14
C VAL A 70 3.34 -13.64 -11.74
N LEU A 71 4.38 -12.97 -11.26
CA LEU A 71 4.74 -11.62 -11.72
C LEU A 71 5.12 -11.61 -13.20
N SER A 72 5.93 -12.57 -13.66
CA SER A 72 6.28 -12.73 -15.07
C SER A 72 5.06 -12.98 -15.95
N SER A 73 4.15 -13.86 -15.52
CA SER A 73 2.91 -14.16 -16.25
C SER A 73 2.00 -12.93 -16.36
N VAL A 74 1.86 -12.16 -15.28
CA VAL A 74 1.08 -10.91 -15.29
C VAL A 74 1.76 -9.87 -16.19
N ALA A 75 3.08 -9.72 -16.10
CA ALA A 75 3.83 -8.80 -16.94
C ALA A 75 3.65 -9.12 -18.44
N ASN A 76 3.73 -10.40 -18.80
CA ASN A 76 3.47 -10.86 -20.17
C ASN A 76 2.03 -10.57 -20.61
N GLY A 77 1.03 -10.94 -19.82
CA GLY A 77 -0.38 -10.76 -20.13
C GLY A 77 -0.80 -9.29 -20.23
N MET A 78 -0.13 -8.39 -19.50
CA MET A 78 -0.38 -6.95 -19.49
C MET A 78 0.57 -6.15 -20.40
N ASN A 79 1.45 -6.82 -21.15
CA ASN A 79 2.48 -6.21 -22.01
C ASN A 79 3.42 -5.23 -21.28
N LEU A 80 3.74 -5.52 -20.00
CA LEU A 80 4.72 -4.75 -19.25
C LEU A 80 6.13 -5.08 -19.76
N LYS A 81 7.05 -4.13 -19.59
CA LYS A 81 8.45 -4.27 -19.99
C LYS A 81 9.34 -3.90 -18.82
N ASP A 82 10.32 -4.76 -18.54
CA ASP A 82 11.31 -4.53 -17.48
C ASP A 82 10.64 -4.05 -16.17
N TRP A 83 9.58 -4.77 -15.79
CA TRP A 83 8.77 -4.43 -14.64
C TRP A 83 9.58 -4.57 -13.37
N LYS A 84 9.78 -3.46 -12.67
CA LYS A 84 10.66 -3.40 -11.51
C LYS A 84 10.08 -4.13 -10.33
N ILE A 85 10.90 -4.98 -9.72
CA ILE A 85 10.52 -5.78 -8.55
C ILE A 85 11.50 -5.48 -7.41
N THR A 86 10.98 -5.14 -6.25
CA THR A 86 11.73 -5.05 -5.00
C THR A 86 11.10 -5.91 -3.92
N GLY A 87 11.78 -6.06 -2.79
CA GLY A 87 11.29 -6.80 -1.62
C GLY A 87 11.97 -6.31 -0.34
N LEU A 88 11.20 -6.17 0.73
CA LEU A 88 11.65 -5.53 1.96
C LEU A 88 12.10 -6.49 3.05
N LYS A 89 11.69 -7.76 2.96
CA LYS A 89 11.87 -8.72 4.07
C LYS A 89 13.32 -9.06 4.35
N GLY A 90 14.20 -8.89 3.36
CA GLY A 90 15.65 -8.99 3.58
C GLY A 90 16.20 -7.87 4.47
N LEU A 91 15.56 -6.71 4.51
CA LEU A 91 15.97 -5.55 5.29
C LEU A 91 15.27 -5.47 6.66
N LEU A 92 13.96 -5.71 6.68
CA LEU A 92 13.11 -5.49 7.86
C LEU A 92 12.73 -6.78 8.59
N GLY A 93 13.00 -7.95 7.98
CA GLY A 93 12.42 -9.21 8.42
C GLY A 93 10.95 -9.36 7.99
N HIS A 94 10.33 -10.45 8.38
CA HIS A 94 8.91 -10.70 8.12
C HIS A 94 8.07 -10.36 9.35
N THR A 95 7.45 -9.20 9.34
CA THR A 95 6.64 -8.69 10.47
C THR A 95 5.27 -9.38 10.60
N MET A 96 4.99 -10.40 9.77
CA MET A 96 3.77 -11.21 9.77
C MET A 96 2.52 -10.41 9.42
N GLY A 97 1.61 -10.18 10.38
CA GLY A 97 0.37 -9.43 10.14
C GLY A 97 0.58 -8.04 9.52
N PRO A 98 1.44 -7.18 10.05
CA PRO A 98 1.67 -5.83 9.52
C PRO A 98 2.58 -5.76 8.28
N ALA A 99 3.08 -6.86 7.72
CA ALA A 99 4.04 -6.85 6.60
C ALA A 99 3.59 -6.02 5.39
N ALA A 100 2.30 -6.06 5.05
CA ALA A 100 1.74 -5.23 3.99
C ALA A 100 1.72 -3.73 4.38
N GLY A 101 1.68 -3.41 5.68
CA GLY A 101 1.83 -2.05 6.19
C GLY A 101 3.22 -1.49 5.95
N ASP A 102 4.27 -2.31 6.17
CA ASP A 102 5.66 -1.93 5.88
C ASP A 102 5.84 -1.66 4.38
N GLU A 103 5.24 -2.50 3.54
CA GLU A 103 5.24 -2.34 2.09
C GLU A 103 4.51 -1.07 1.65
N LEU A 104 3.34 -0.77 2.25
CA LEU A 104 2.59 0.45 2.00
C LEU A 104 3.38 1.71 2.42
N MET A 105 4.01 1.69 3.59
CA MET A 105 4.84 2.81 4.05
C MET A 105 6.02 3.05 3.12
N THR A 106 6.60 1.99 2.54
CA THR A 106 7.67 2.11 1.55
C THR A 106 7.15 2.72 0.23
N ALA A 107 5.95 2.34 -0.21
CA ALA A 107 5.32 2.94 -1.38
C ALA A 107 5.09 4.45 -1.19
N ILE A 108 4.56 4.85 -0.04
CA ILE A 108 4.38 6.27 0.33
C ILE A 108 5.73 6.98 0.39
N GLY A 109 6.73 6.33 1.01
CA GLY A 109 8.10 6.84 1.10
C GLY A 109 8.73 7.09 -0.27
N PHE A 110 8.46 6.24 -1.25
CA PHE A 110 8.91 6.44 -2.62
C PHE A 110 8.39 7.76 -3.20
N TRP A 111 7.09 8.02 -3.15
CA TRP A 111 6.54 9.27 -3.70
C TRP A 111 7.00 10.51 -2.95
N LYS A 112 7.44 10.36 -1.72
CA LYS A 112 8.02 11.46 -0.94
C LYS A 112 9.48 11.72 -1.28
N HIS A 113 10.27 10.68 -1.48
CA HIS A 113 11.73 10.74 -1.53
C HIS A 113 12.36 10.30 -2.87
N GLY A 114 11.62 9.65 -3.77
CA GLY A 114 12.14 9.13 -5.04
C GLY A 114 13.05 7.90 -4.91
N TYR A 115 13.01 7.20 -3.76
CA TYR A 115 13.94 6.15 -3.42
C TYR A 115 13.25 4.79 -3.35
N VAL A 116 13.75 3.80 -4.08
CA VAL A 116 13.30 2.41 -4.03
C VAL A 116 14.39 1.56 -3.37
N PRO A 117 14.11 0.94 -2.21
CA PRO A 117 15.05 0.01 -1.60
C PRO A 117 15.27 -1.20 -2.53
N GLY A 118 16.52 -1.57 -2.76
CA GLY A 118 16.87 -2.79 -3.48
C GLY A 118 16.87 -4.02 -2.58
N ILE A 119 16.86 -5.20 -3.20
CA ILE A 119 17.01 -6.50 -2.52
C ILE A 119 18.52 -6.74 -2.27
N ASN A 120 19.17 -5.78 -1.62
CA ASN A 120 20.62 -5.73 -1.46
C ASN A 120 21.20 -6.77 -0.48
N THR A 121 20.36 -7.60 0.13
CA THR A 121 20.76 -8.81 0.86
C THR A 121 20.93 -10.02 -0.06
N THR A 122 20.71 -9.85 -1.38
CA THR A 122 20.83 -10.88 -2.39
C THR A 122 21.88 -10.46 -3.41
N GLU A 123 22.98 -11.23 -3.51
CA GLU A 123 24.05 -10.96 -4.46
C GLU A 123 23.68 -11.31 -5.91
N ALA A 124 22.91 -12.38 -6.09
CA ALA A 124 22.47 -12.85 -7.39
C ALA A 124 21.11 -13.56 -7.31
N LEU A 125 20.35 -13.46 -8.38
CA LEU A 125 19.08 -14.20 -8.51
C LEU A 125 19.34 -15.71 -8.67
N ALA A 126 18.60 -16.52 -7.92
CA ALA A 126 18.64 -17.97 -8.05
C ALA A 126 18.17 -18.41 -9.45
N GLU A 127 18.61 -19.61 -9.88
CA GLU A 127 18.31 -20.13 -11.21
C GLU A 127 16.82 -20.40 -11.45
N ASP A 128 16.08 -20.71 -10.38
CA ASP A 128 14.65 -21.02 -10.40
C ASP A 128 13.74 -19.77 -10.34
N VAL A 129 14.32 -18.57 -10.39
CA VAL A 129 13.58 -17.30 -10.47
C VAL A 129 13.23 -16.99 -11.93
N TYR A 130 11.94 -16.79 -12.21
CA TYR A 130 11.48 -16.33 -13.52
C TYR A 130 11.84 -14.87 -13.71
N LYS A 131 12.50 -14.54 -14.83
CA LYS A 131 13.07 -13.20 -15.11
C LYS A 131 12.41 -12.52 -16.31
N ASP A 132 11.60 -13.26 -17.08
CA ASP A 132 11.00 -12.70 -18.29
C ASP A 132 10.11 -11.52 -17.97
N LYS A 133 10.37 -10.38 -18.64
CA LYS A 133 9.73 -9.07 -18.42
C LYS A 133 9.94 -8.42 -17.04
N LEU A 134 10.79 -8.98 -16.18
CA LEU A 134 11.03 -8.51 -14.81
C LEU A 134 12.44 -7.92 -14.66
N ASP A 135 12.55 -6.80 -13.96
CA ASP A 135 13.77 -6.13 -13.55
C ASP A 135 13.86 -6.16 -12.01
N PHE A 136 14.56 -7.16 -11.46
CA PHE A 136 14.77 -7.26 -10.02
C PHE A 136 15.81 -6.26 -9.55
N LEU A 137 15.41 -5.34 -8.71
CA LEU A 137 16.30 -4.32 -8.15
C LEU A 137 17.14 -4.92 -7.02
N LEU A 138 18.35 -5.37 -7.32
CA LEU A 138 19.29 -5.89 -6.32
C LEU A 138 19.97 -4.77 -5.53
N GLU A 139 20.05 -3.58 -6.11
CA GLU A 139 20.60 -2.39 -5.47
C GLU A 139 19.54 -1.31 -5.29
N ASN A 140 19.77 -0.42 -4.34
CA ASN A 140 18.93 0.74 -4.12
C ASN A 140 18.91 1.62 -5.38
N LYS A 141 17.73 2.16 -5.71
CA LYS A 141 17.56 2.96 -6.92
C LYS A 141 16.83 4.26 -6.64
N GLU A 142 17.38 5.35 -7.13
CA GLU A 142 16.66 6.61 -7.22
C GLU A 142 15.90 6.68 -8.54
N LEU A 143 14.63 7.01 -8.46
CA LEU A 143 13.76 7.23 -9.61
C LEU A 143 13.06 8.58 -9.44
N ASP A 144 12.70 9.18 -10.55
CA ASP A 144 11.79 10.33 -10.50
C ASP A 144 10.45 9.87 -9.90
N LYS A 145 10.09 10.44 -8.74
CA LYS A 145 8.88 10.09 -8.00
C LYS A 145 7.60 10.33 -8.81
N ASP A 146 7.64 11.29 -9.75
CA ASP A 146 6.50 11.63 -10.60
C ASP A 146 6.41 10.71 -11.84
N SER A 147 7.41 9.84 -12.06
CA SER A 147 7.42 8.85 -13.13
C SER A 147 6.63 7.59 -12.82
N ILE A 148 6.22 7.38 -11.57
CA ILE A 148 5.50 6.19 -11.10
C ILE A 148 4.07 6.54 -10.72
N ASP A 149 3.12 5.99 -11.45
CA ASP A 149 1.69 6.17 -11.24
C ASP A 149 1.10 5.15 -10.26
N SER A 150 1.68 3.94 -10.19
CA SER A 150 1.17 2.85 -9.35
C SER A 150 2.30 2.02 -8.74
N ILE A 151 2.11 1.58 -7.50
CA ILE A 151 2.99 0.60 -6.85
C ILE A 151 2.12 -0.58 -6.41
N TYR A 152 2.51 -1.80 -6.77
CA TYR A 152 1.75 -2.99 -6.42
C TYR A 152 2.34 -3.67 -5.20
N LEU A 153 1.49 -3.97 -4.25
CA LEU A 153 1.83 -4.79 -3.08
C LEU A 153 1.33 -6.21 -3.30
N ASN A 154 2.15 -7.18 -2.96
CA ASN A 154 1.79 -8.60 -3.04
C ASN A 154 2.01 -9.27 -1.69
N ALA A 155 0.97 -9.79 -1.08
CA ALA A 155 1.01 -10.47 0.20
C ALA A 155 0.48 -11.91 0.06
N LYS A 156 1.17 -12.84 0.71
CA LYS A 156 0.81 -14.26 0.73
C LYS A 156 0.78 -14.76 2.18
N GLY A 157 -0.22 -15.55 2.50
CA GLY A 157 -0.42 -16.12 3.84
C GLY A 157 -0.50 -17.63 3.83
N PHE A 158 -0.29 -18.22 4.99
CA PHE A 158 -0.43 -19.66 5.20
C PHE A 158 -1.82 -20.15 4.78
N GLY A 159 -1.88 -21.37 4.24
CA GLY A 159 -3.11 -21.96 3.72
C GLY A 159 -3.49 -21.52 2.30
N GLY A 160 -2.60 -20.78 1.63
CA GLY A 160 -2.82 -20.34 0.24
C GLY A 160 -3.65 -19.06 0.14
N ASN A 161 -3.67 -18.23 1.16
CA ASN A 161 -4.30 -16.92 1.10
C ASN A 161 -3.41 -15.94 0.33
N ASN A 162 -4.01 -15.18 -0.56
CA ASN A 162 -3.30 -14.19 -1.38
C ASN A 162 -4.04 -12.86 -1.34
N ALA A 163 -3.30 -11.77 -1.24
CA ALA A 163 -3.82 -10.42 -1.34
C ALA A 163 -2.88 -9.56 -2.20
N SER A 164 -3.44 -8.77 -3.09
CA SER A 164 -2.69 -7.81 -3.89
C SER A 164 -3.46 -6.50 -3.99
N ALA A 165 -2.74 -5.39 -3.97
CA ALA A 165 -3.31 -4.05 -4.11
C ALA A 165 -2.47 -3.20 -5.05
N GLY A 166 -3.12 -2.39 -5.88
CA GLY A 166 -2.51 -1.28 -6.59
C GLY A 166 -2.62 -0.03 -5.73
N ILE A 167 -1.49 0.52 -5.32
CA ILE A 167 -1.43 1.80 -4.62
C ILE A 167 -1.18 2.87 -5.66
N ILE A 168 -2.09 3.83 -5.74
CA ILE A 168 -2.09 4.87 -6.77
C ILE A 168 -1.43 6.13 -6.22
N SER A 169 -0.59 6.79 -7.02
CA SER A 169 0.20 7.94 -6.62
C SER A 169 -0.67 9.11 -6.12
N PRO A 170 -0.13 9.97 -5.23
CA PRO A 170 -0.84 11.15 -4.76
C PRO A 170 -1.21 12.11 -5.90
N ILE A 171 -0.41 12.15 -6.98
CA ILE A 171 -0.71 12.96 -8.17
C ILE A 171 -1.99 12.47 -8.85
N LYS A 172 -2.08 11.17 -9.10
CA LYS A 172 -3.27 10.56 -9.72
C LYS A 172 -4.50 10.64 -8.82
N ALA A 173 -4.31 10.52 -7.51
CA ALA A 173 -5.39 10.73 -6.53
C ALA A 173 -5.93 12.18 -6.58
N MET A 174 -5.03 13.17 -6.70
CA MET A 174 -5.44 14.57 -6.88
C MET A 174 -6.10 14.83 -8.24
N ASP A 175 -5.66 14.16 -9.30
CA ASP A 175 -6.31 14.29 -10.61
C ASP A 175 -7.75 13.76 -10.61
N LEU A 176 -8.03 12.71 -9.83
CA LEU A 176 -9.40 12.27 -9.57
C LEU A 176 -10.18 13.30 -8.76
N ALA A 177 -9.59 13.81 -7.68
CA ALA A 177 -10.24 14.82 -6.85
C ALA A 177 -10.62 16.08 -7.68
N LYS A 178 -9.77 16.49 -8.63
CA LYS A 178 -10.06 17.62 -9.54
C LYS A 178 -11.25 17.34 -10.49
N LYS A 179 -11.54 16.07 -10.80
CA LYS A 179 -12.70 15.70 -11.62
C LYS A 179 -13.99 15.65 -10.82
N GLU A 180 -13.92 15.28 -9.54
CA GLU A 180 -15.07 15.04 -8.68
C GLU A 180 -15.51 16.28 -7.89
N PHE A 181 -14.59 17.19 -7.54
CA PHE A 181 -14.85 18.33 -6.67
C PHE A 181 -14.75 19.64 -7.40
N SER A 182 -15.53 20.64 -6.94
CA SER A 182 -15.48 21.99 -7.49
C SER A 182 -14.14 22.69 -7.19
N ALA A 183 -13.76 23.64 -8.03
CA ALA A 183 -12.57 24.47 -7.81
C ALA A 183 -12.60 25.20 -6.44
N SER A 184 -13.80 25.59 -5.98
CA SER A 184 -14.00 26.20 -4.64
C SER A 184 -13.68 25.22 -3.51
N ASP A 185 -14.08 23.95 -3.64
CA ASP A 185 -13.83 22.95 -2.61
C ASP A 185 -12.37 22.54 -2.58
N LEU A 186 -11.74 22.42 -3.75
CA LEU A 186 -10.31 22.18 -3.86
C LEU A 186 -9.48 23.31 -3.24
N LYS A 187 -9.88 24.58 -3.46
CA LYS A 187 -9.22 25.72 -2.82
C LYS A 187 -9.35 25.66 -1.29
N LYS A 188 -10.55 25.38 -0.77
CA LYS A 188 -10.76 25.20 0.68
C LYS A 188 -9.93 24.06 1.25
N TYR A 189 -9.73 22.99 0.47
CA TYR A 189 -8.86 21.88 0.85
C TYR A 189 -7.41 22.33 0.95
N GLU A 190 -6.88 23.03 -0.05
CA GLU A 190 -5.49 23.50 -0.06
C GLU A 190 -5.22 24.50 1.08
N ASP A 191 -6.13 25.47 1.32
CA ASP A 191 -6.03 26.43 2.44
C ASP A 191 -5.98 25.73 3.81
N LYS A 192 -6.71 24.62 3.96
CA LYS A 192 -6.67 23.81 5.20
C LYS A 192 -5.42 22.95 5.29
N LYS A 193 -4.96 22.40 4.17
CA LYS A 193 -3.78 21.56 4.08
C LYS A 193 -2.53 22.32 4.47
N GLU A 194 -2.39 23.56 4.01
CA GLU A 194 -1.27 24.43 4.39
C GLU A 194 -1.15 24.54 5.90
N LYS A 195 -2.25 24.84 6.60
CA LYS A 195 -2.28 24.95 8.08
C LYS A 195 -1.95 23.64 8.79
N VAL A 196 -2.39 22.50 8.23
CA VAL A 196 -2.07 21.16 8.77
C VAL A 196 -0.58 20.87 8.61
N LEU A 197 0.00 21.20 7.46
CA LEU A 197 1.44 21.01 7.20
C LEU A 197 2.29 21.86 8.12
N GLU A 198 1.97 23.13 8.31
CA GLU A 198 2.65 24.02 9.26
C GLU A 198 2.62 23.47 10.69
N THR A 199 1.45 22.98 11.13
CA THR A 199 1.30 22.38 12.47
C THR A 199 2.12 21.09 12.60
N SER A 200 2.10 20.25 11.57
CA SER A 200 2.88 19.01 11.53
C SER A 200 4.38 19.28 11.53
N GLU A 201 4.84 20.25 10.76
CA GLU A 201 6.26 20.64 10.72
C GLU A 201 6.74 21.19 12.06
N LYS A 202 5.94 22.04 12.70
CA LYS A 202 6.21 22.52 14.05
C LYS A 202 6.36 21.36 15.03
N TYR A 203 5.40 20.43 15.04
CA TYR A 203 5.45 19.25 15.92
C TYR A 203 6.70 18.40 15.66
N GLN A 204 7.06 18.17 14.40
CA GLN A 204 8.27 17.43 14.04
C GLN A 204 9.55 18.15 14.52
N ASN A 205 9.59 19.47 14.43
CA ASN A 205 10.72 20.26 14.92
C ASN A 205 10.81 20.22 16.44
N ASP A 206 9.69 20.30 17.14
CA ASP A 206 9.64 20.17 18.61
C ASP A 206 10.11 18.76 19.03
N CYS A 207 9.68 17.71 18.31
CA CYS A 207 10.18 16.34 18.54
C CYS A 207 11.70 16.22 18.38
N ARG A 208 12.28 16.84 17.34
CA ARG A 208 13.74 16.81 17.09
C ARG A 208 14.53 17.50 18.21
N LYS A 209 13.93 18.49 18.87
CA LYS A 209 14.54 19.21 20.00
C LYS A 209 14.27 18.54 21.36
N GLY A 210 13.46 17.50 21.41
CA GLY A 210 13.00 16.88 22.65
C GLY A 210 11.95 17.69 23.42
N GLU A 211 11.35 18.69 22.78
CA GLU A 211 10.37 19.62 23.36
C GLU A 211 8.91 19.19 23.10
N TYR A 212 8.68 17.96 22.63
CA TYR A 212 7.35 17.47 22.31
C TYR A 212 6.52 17.16 23.55
N LYS A 213 5.20 17.37 23.44
CA LYS A 213 4.23 16.93 24.44
C LYS A 213 3.62 15.60 23.99
N VAL A 214 3.65 14.62 24.88
CA VAL A 214 2.92 13.36 24.64
C VAL A 214 1.43 13.68 24.63
N ILE A 215 0.77 13.42 23.48
CA ILE A 215 -0.67 13.50 23.33
C ILE A 215 -1.25 12.15 23.75
N TYR A 216 -1.43 11.97 25.05
CA TYR A 216 -2.08 10.79 25.59
C TYR A 216 -3.22 11.24 26.51
N ARG A 217 -4.42 10.81 26.16
CA ARG A 217 -5.64 11.11 26.94
C ARG A 217 -6.07 9.83 27.63
N PHE A 218 -5.62 9.68 28.88
CA PHE A 218 -5.99 8.52 29.67
C PHE A 218 -7.47 8.62 30.04
N ASN A 219 -8.22 7.59 29.70
CA ASN A 219 -9.64 7.45 30.03
C ASN A 219 -10.56 8.53 29.44
N GLU A 220 -10.11 9.27 28.41
CA GLU A 220 -10.98 10.15 27.63
C GLU A 220 -11.57 9.39 26.43
N GLU A 221 -12.85 9.64 26.13
CA GLU A 221 -13.57 9.03 24.99
C GLU A 221 -13.62 7.47 25.04
N VAL A 222 -13.49 6.89 26.23
CA VAL A 222 -13.65 5.47 26.49
C VAL A 222 -15.07 5.20 26.97
N LEU A 223 -15.69 4.14 26.50
CA LEU A 223 -17.01 3.72 27.01
C LEU A 223 -16.88 3.31 28.47
N GLU A 224 -17.68 3.90 29.34
CA GLU A 224 -17.71 3.59 30.77
C GLU A 224 -18.61 2.39 31.08
N GLY A 225 -19.55 2.06 30.18
CA GLY A 225 -20.47 0.94 30.34
C GLY A 225 -21.19 0.59 29.05
N LEU A 226 -21.92 -0.52 29.09
CA LEU A 226 -22.70 -1.01 27.95
C LEU A 226 -23.86 -0.07 27.60
N ASP A 227 -24.37 0.70 28.58
CA ASP A 227 -25.44 1.69 28.41
C ASP A 227 -24.97 2.95 27.62
N ASP A 228 -23.70 3.06 27.34
CA ASP A 228 -23.15 4.14 26.53
C ASP A 228 -23.27 3.88 25.01
N ILE A 229 -23.84 2.71 24.63
CA ILE A 229 -24.03 2.30 23.24
C ILE A 229 -25.53 2.18 22.96
N GLU A 230 -26.03 2.98 22.02
CA GLU A 230 -27.38 2.89 21.51
C GLU A 230 -27.34 2.37 20.06
N ILE A 231 -28.05 1.27 19.80
CA ILE A 231 -28.14 0.66 18.44
C ILE A 231 -29.59 0.80 17.96
N SER A 232 -29.73 1.29 16.74
CA SER A 232 -31.03 1.40 16.04
C SER A 232 -30.91 0.82 14.62
N ASP A 233 -31.99 0.76 13.91
CA ASP A 233 -32.02 0.40 12.48
C ASP A 233 -31.29 1.39 11.57
N LYS A 234 -30.95 2.58 12.08
CA LYS A 234 -30.28 3.66 11.34
C LYS A 234 -28.78 3.77 11.65
N GLY A 235 -28.31 3.13 12.73
CA GLY A 235 -26.91 3.26 13.13
C GLY A 235 -26.64 3.00 14.59
N ILE A 236 -25.43 3.35 15.00
CA ILE A 236 -24.93 3.25 16.38
C ILE A 236 -24.60 4.65 16.87
N GLN A 237 -25.12 5.02 18.01
CA GLN A 237 -24.72 6.23 18.74
C GLN A 237 -23.90 5.82 19.94
N LEU A 238 -22.75 6.47 20.11
CA LEU A 238 -21.88 6.31 21.28
C LEU A 238 -21.95 7.58 22.11
N LYS A 239 -22.13 7.45 23.42
CA LYS A 239 -22.11 8.55 24.36
C LYS A 239 -20.76 9.27 24.32
N GLY A 240 -20.77 10.60 24.24
CA GLY A 240 -19.56 11.40 24.12
C GLY A 240 -19.02 11.59 22.69
N PHE A 241 -19.55 10.87 21.70
CA PHE A 241 -19.18 11.05 20.30
C PHE A 241 -20.18 11.96 19.57
N PRO A 242 -19.72 12.99 18.85
CA PRO A 242 -20.62 13.99 18.26
C PRO A 242 -21.40 13.47 17.04
N HIS A 243 -20.96 12.37 16.43
CA HIS A 243 -21.56 11.84 15.23
C HIS A 243 -21.87 10.35 15.36
N PRO A 244 -23.08 9.91 15.00
CA PRO A 244 -23.43 8.49 14.96
C PRO A 244 -22.72 7.77 13.81
N ILE A 245 -22.47 6.48 14.01
CA ILE A 245 -22.05 5.56 12.94
C ILE A 245 -23.33 5.17 12.21
N LYS A 246 -23.53 5.65 10.98
CA LYS A 246 -24.72 5.35 10.18
C LYS A 246 -24.57 4.03 9.43
N PHE A 247 -25.64 3.25 9.41
CA PHE A 247 -25.76 2.11 8.51
C PHE A 247 -26.19 2.60 7.12
N ASN A 248 -25.61 2.04 6.08
CA ASN A 248 -25.97 2.32 4.67
C ASN A 248 -27.14 1.46 4.24
#